data_f680fc0f58f0b954a7912b4b6bdd0655
#
_entry.id   f680fc0f58f0b954a7912b4b6bdd0655
#
_cell.length_a   1.000
_cell.length_b   1.000
_cell.length_c   1.000
_cell.angle_alpha   90.00
_cell.angle_beta   90.00
_cell.angle_gamma   90.00
#
_symmetry.space_group_name_H-M   'P 1'
#
loop_
_entity.id
_entity.type
_entity.pdbx_description
1 polymer ?
#
loop_
_entity_poly.entity_id
_entity_poly.type
_entity_poly.pdbx_seq_one_letter_code
_entity_poly.pdbx_strand_id
1 'polypeptide(L)'
;MTIEIAEKQKVAAGPRRWLLVGGAIFVAVLVAFVGYGFLHPLRLANEAVNLRLDWAGIHSRYVTVDGYRIHYYEGGPAATTERPPVVLVHGLGGYAEQWADLMVQLVKAHRRVYAMDLLGYGKSARPMDASYSVPEEAGIVKGFLKAKGIGHYDLVGWSMGGWVATQVALDDGQPGHVRKLVLMDSAGLRYTPAWNTDLFVPDTPAKLKALDNLLFVKPPVLPGFVRRAVIREALREGWVVQRSMSSMLTGLDLEDGRLGQLQMPVLIVWGSDDRIIPLSVGERMHEEIPQSEMDVFEGCGHLGPVQCAGRIGPEMIGFLGEK
;
A
#
# COMPACT_ATOMS: atom_id res chain seq x y z
N MET A 1 -87.27 4.19 -1.30
CA MET A 1 -86.17 3.37 -0.75
C MET A 1 -84.88 3.94 -1.33
N THR A 2 -84.32 4.91 -0.65
CA THR A 2 -83.12 5.70 -1.14
C THR A 2 -81.91 5.12 -0.46
N ILE A 3 -80.96 4.56 -1.21
CA ILE A 3 -79.73 3.95 -0.70
C ILE A 3 -78.70 5.09 -0.65
N GLU A 4 -78.32 5.46 0.55
CA GLU A 4 -77.26 6.43 0.86
C GLU A 4 -75.89 5.73 0.77
N ILE A 5 -75.09 6.07 -0.22
CA ILE A 5 -73.74 5.57 -0.39
C ILE A 5 -72.81 6.44 0.48
N ALA A 6 -72.33 5.85 1.56
CA ALA A 6 -71.36 6.53 2.45
C ALA A 6 -69.98 6.58 1.74
N GLU A 7 -69.58 7.76 1.32
CA GLU A 7 -68.28 8.08 0.75
C GLU A 7 -67.21 8.05 1.90
N LYS A 8 -66.32 7.03 1.88
CA LYS A 8 -65.20 6.95 2.78
C LYS A 8 -64.19 8.07 2.49
N GLN A 9 -64.24 9.14 3.24
CA GLN A 9 -63.18 10.17 3.21
C GLN A 9 -61.81 9.52 3.54
N LYS A 10 -60.89 9.52 2.57
CA LYS A 10 -59.49 9.25 2.76
C LYS A 10 -58.88 10.40 3.55
N VAL A 11 -58.65 10.20 4.83
CA VAL A 11 -57.91 11.14 5.68
C VAL A 11 -56.48 11.22 5.16
N ALA A 12 -56.13 12.31 4.48
CA ALA A 12 -54.76 12.59 4.06
C ALA A 12 -53.87 12.69 5.29
N ALA A 13 -52.80 11.91 5.34
CA ALA A 13 -51.84 11.94 6.44
C ALA A 13 -51.18 13.31 6.50
N GLY A 14 -51.43 14.06 7.59
CA GLY A 14 -50.93 15.42 7.74
C GLY A 14 -49.38 15.49 7.77
N PRO A 15 -48.79 16.66 7.49
CA PRO A 15 -47.33 16.85 7.33
C PRO A 15 -46.51 16.37 8.53
N ARG A 16 -47.08 16.40 9.73
CA ARG A 16 -46.44 15.91 10.96
C ARG A 16 -46.15 14.41 10.96
N ARG A 17 -46.96 13.60 10.27
CA ARG A 17 -46.78 12.15 10.15
C ARG A 17 -45.61 11.82 9.22
N TRP A 18 -45.41 12.59 8.15
CA TRP A 18 -44.26 12.43 7.24
C TRP A 18 -42.94 12.84 7.89
N LEU A 19 -42.93 13.87 8.76
CA LEU A 19 -41.75 14.25 9.54
C LEU A 19 -41.37 13.17 10.57
N LEU A 20 -42.33 12.54 11.24
CA LEU A 20 -42.06 11.44 12.18
C LEU A 20 -41.54 10.20 11.42
N VAL A 21 -42.10 9.86 10.27
CA VAL A 21 -41.62 8.75 9.45
C VAL A 21 -40.22 9.04 8.92
N GLY A 22 -39.94 10.24 8.41
CA GLY A 22 -38.62 10.68 7.96
C GLY A 22 -37.58 10.63 9.09
N GLY A 23 -37.95 11.08 10.30
CA GLY A 23 -37.06 10.98 11.47
C GLY A 23 -36.78 9.55 11.90
N ALA A 24 -37.77 8.65 11.88
CA ALA A 24 -37.58 7.24 12.18
C ALA A 24 -36.66 6.53 11.17
N ILE A 25 -36.85 6.82 9.88
CA ILE A 25 -35.98 6.31 8.81
C ILE A 25 -34.54 6.80 8.99
N PHE A 26 -34.36 8.10 9.28
CA PHE A 26 -33.03 8.66 9.50
C PHE A 26 -32.32 7.98 10.68
N VAL A 27 -33.01 7.80 11.81
CA VAL A 27 -32.48 7.11 12.99
C VAL A 27 -32.14 5.64 12.65
N ALA A 28 -33.01 4.94 11.91
CA ALA A 28 -32.75 3.56 11.50
C ALA A 28 -31.52 3.45 10.58
N VAL A 29 -31.37 4.36 9.63
CA VAL A 29 -30.19 4.44 8.74
C VAL A 29 -28.93 4.75 9.54
N LEU A 30 -28.98 5.67 10.50
CA LEU A 30 -27.85 6.01 11.36
C LEU A 30 -27.42 4.81 12.21
N VAL A 31 -28.38 4.11 12.83
CA VAL A 31 -28.10 2.89 13.62
C VAL A 31 -27.51 1.79 12.74
N ALA A 32 -28.04 1.61 11.54
CA ALA A 32 -27.51 0.63 10.57
C ALA A 32 -26.06 0.99 10.15
N PHE A 33 -25.80 2.26 9.89
CA PHE A 33 -24.45 2.75 9.53
C PHE A 33 -23.44 2.57 10.66
N VAL A 34 -23.82 2.93 11.89
CA VAL A 34 -22.99 2.73 13.08
C VAL A 34 -22.75 1.23 13.30
N GLY A 35 -23.79 0.40 13.21
CA GLY A 35 -23.67 -1.06 13.31
C GLY A 35 -22.75 -1.64 12.25
N TYR A 36 -22.88 -1.18 10.99
CA TYR A 36 -21.98 -1.57 9.91
C TYR A 36 -20.53 -1.22 10.22
N GLY A 37 -20.25 0.00 10.74
CA GLY A 37 -18.91 0.42 11.12
C GLY A 37 -18.29 -0.45 12.23
N PHE A 38 -19.08 -0.90 13.20
CA PHE A 38 -18.61 -1.85 14.22
C PHE A 38 -18.32 -3.25 13.66
N LEU A 39 -19.09 -3.71 12.69
CA LEU A 39 -18.93 -5.02 12.07
C LEU A 39 -17.80 -5.04 11.03
N HIS A 40 -17.61 -3.93 10.30
CA HIS A 40 -16.67 -3.82 9.17
C HIS A 40 -15.75 -2.59 9.27
N PRO A 41 -15.01 -2.40 10.38
CA PRO A 41 -14.27 -1.16 10.62
C PRO A 41 -13.15 -0.95 9.57
N LEU A 42 -12.49 -2.02 9.11
CA LEU A 42 -11.42 -1.92 8.10
C LEU A 42 -11.98 -1.53 6.74
N ARG A 43 -13.15 -2.05 6.34
CA ARG A 43 -13.81 -1.63 5.09
C ARG A 43 -14.17 -0.16 5.13
N LEU A 44 -14.74 0.32 6.24
CA LEU A 44 -15.10 1.73 6.38
C LEU A 44 -13.86 2.63 6.32
N ALA A 45 -12.76 2.23 6.96
CA ALA A 45 -11.50 2.96 6.88
C ALA A 45 -10.95 3.00 5.43
N ASN A 46 -10.97 1.87 4.73
CA ASN A 46 -10.51 1.79 3.35
C ASN A 46 -11.40 2.63 2.41
N GLU A 47 -12.72 2.65 2.60
CA GLU A 47 -13.61 3.51 1.82
C GLU A 47 -13.34 5.01 2.05
N ALA A 48 -13.00 5.40 3.27
CA ALA A 48 -12.61 6.78 3.56
C ALA A 48 -11.30 7.17 2.84
N VAL A 49 -10.32 6.25 2.79
CA VAL A 49 -9.09 6.45 2.01
C VAL A 49 -9.41 6.53 0.51
N ASN A 50 -10.25 5.63 -0.02
CA ASN A 50 -10.67 5.63 -1.42
C ASN A 50 -11.32 6.96 -1.81
N LEU A 51 -12.27 7.46 -1.01
CA LEU A 51 -12.93 8.75 -1.26
C LEU A 51 -11.93 9.91 -1.26
N ARG A 52 -10.97 9.91 -0.34
CA ARG A 52 -9.91 10.92 -0.30
C ARG A 52 -9.02 10.86 -1.55
N LEU A 53 -8.68 9.67 -2.03
CA LEU A 53 -7.90 9.47 -3.25
C LEU A 53 -8.69 9.92 -4.48
N ASP A 54 -9.97 9.56 -4.59
CA ASP A 54 -10.85 9.98 -5.69
C ASP A 54 -10.97 11.51 -5.76
N TRP A 55 -11.09 12.19 -4.62
CA TRP A 55 -11.09 13.67 -4.57
C TRP A 55 -9.76 14.29 -5.01
N ALA A 56 -8.65 13.57 -4.83
CA ALA A 56 -7.34 13.97 -5.32
C ALA A 56 -7.10 13.61 -6.80
N GLY A 57 -8.09 13.04 -7.49
CA GLY A 57 -7.97 12.57 -8.88
C GLY A 57 -7.15 11.29 -9.02
N ILE A 58 -7.14 10.46 -7.97
CA ILE A 58 -6.43 9.17 -7.92
C ILE A 58 -7.47 8.07 -7.86
N HIS A 59 -7.54 7.24 -8.90
CA HIS A 59 -8.63 6.29 -9.09
C HIS A 59 -8.16 4.84 -9.03
N SER A 60 -8.96 4.00 -8.38
CA SER A 60 -8.81 2.55 -8.33
C SER A 60 -9.09 1.93 -9.70
N ARG A 61 -8.22 1.03 -10.16
CA ARG A 61 -8.27 0.37 -11.47
C ARG A 61 -7.80 -1.07 -11.36
N TYR A 62 -8.01 -1.81 -12.44
CA TYR A 62 -7.50 -3.17 -12.60
C TYR A 62 -6.89 -3.36 -13.99
N VAL A 63 -5.89 -4.21 -14.05
CA VAL A 63 -5.28 -4.66 -15.30
C VAL A 63 -5.02 -6.17 -15.20
N THR A 64 -4.99 -6.86 -16.33
CA THR A 64 -4.60 -8.27 -16.38
C THR A 64 -3.11 -8.38 -16.69
N VAL A 65 -2.37 -9.09 -15.85
CA VAL A 65 -0.94 -9.38 -15.99
C VAL A 65 -0.78 -10.90 -15.90
N ASP A 66 -0.28 -11.53 -16.93
CA ASP A 66 -0.05 -12.98 -17.02
C ASP A 66 -1.25 -13.84 -16.58
N GLY A 67 -2.48 -13.36 -16.93
CA GLY A 67 -3.73 -14.01 -16.56
C GLY A 67 -4.28 -13.62 -15.19
N TYR A 68 -3.52 -12.93 -14.35
CA TYR A 68 -3.95 -12.47 -13.03
C TYR A 68 -4.54 -11.07 -13.09
N ARG A 69 -5.60 -10.83 -12.34
CA ARG A 69 -6.20 -9.52 -12.16
C ARG A 69 -5.42 -8.75 -11.09
N ILE A 70 -4.68 -7.72 -11.51
CA ILE A 70 -3.87 -6.86 -10.64
C ILE A 70 -4.61 -5.55 -10.41
N HIS A 71 -4.78 -5.18 -9.15
CA HIS A 71 -5.34 -3.90 -8.73
C HIS A 71 -4.23 -2.86 -8.63
N TYR A 72 -4.59 -1.60 -8.94
CA TYR A 72 -3.69 -0.46 -8.76
C TYR A 72 -4.49 0.84 -8.64
N TYR A 73 -3.85 1.86 -8.09
CA TYR A 73 -4.31 3.24 -8.18
C TYR A 73 -3.52 3.99 -9.25
N GLU A 74 -4.20 4.89 -9.95
CA GLU A 74 -3.55 5.81 -10.89
C GLU A 74 -4.08 7.22 -10.73
N GLY A 75 -3.19 8.22 -10.82
CA GLY A 75 -3.56 9.63 -10.71
C GLY A 75 -2.53 10.56 -11.34
N GLY A 76 -2.87 11.85 -11.36
CA GLY A 76 -2.03 12.89 -11.92
C GLY A 76 -2.13 13.07 -13.44
N PRO A 77 -1.44 14.07 -14.00
CA PRO A 77 -1.47 14.39 -15.44
C PRO A 77 -0.84 13.24 -16.26
N ALA A 78 -1.01 13.29 -17.58
CA ALA A 78 -0.29 12.38 -18.47
C ALA A 78 1.23 12.53 -18.28
N ALA A 79 1.92 11.39 -18.28
CA ALA A 79 3.37 11.38 -18.19
C ALA A 79 4.00 11.96 -19.47
N THR A 80 5.18 12.57 -19.33
CA THR A 80 5.99 13.06 -20.43
C THR A 80 7.38 12.43 -20.35
N THR A 81 8.18 12.58 -21.39
CA THR A 81 9.57 12.10 -21.40
C THR A 81 10.40 12.77 -20.29
N GLU A 82 10.14 14.07 -20.01
CA GLU A 82 10.83 14.81 -18.97
C GLU A 82 10.30 14.50 -17.57
N ARG A 83 9.04 14.06 -17.46
CA ARG A 83 8.37 13.66 -16.22
C ARG A 83 7.72 12.31 -16.39
N PRO A 84 8.52 11.22 -16.36
CA PRO A 84 8.00 9.87 -16.47
C PRO A 84 7.12 9.53 -15.28
N PRO A 85 6.25 8.53 -15.38
CA PRO A 85 5.40 8.11 -14.27
C PRO A 85 6.22 7.55 -13.12
N VAL A 86 5.67 7.67 -11.91
CA VAL A 86 6.21 7.06 -10.69
C VAL A 86 5.41 5.80 -10.39
N VAL A 87 6.09 4.67 -10.21
CA VAL A 87 5.48 3.38 -9.86
C VAL A 87 5.87 3.03 -8.43
N LEU A 88 4.88 2.80 -7.57
CA LEU A 88 5.05 2.54 -6.15
C LEU A 88 4.75 1.06 -5.84
N VAL A 89 5.67 0.38 -5.17
CA VAL A 89 5.61 -1.05 -4.81
C VAL A 89 5.67 -1.20 -3.30
N HIS A 90 4.59 -1.72 -2.70
CA HIS A 90 4.44 -1.88 -1.25
C HIS A 90 5.22 -3.07 -0.69
N GLY A 91 5.37 -3.11 0.65
CA GLY A 91 6.05 -4.18 1.37
C GLY A 91 5.19 -5.41 1.68
N LEU A 92 5.77 -6.37 2.40
CA LEU A 92 5.13 -7.60 2.84
C LEU A 92 3.87 -7.31 3.67
N GLY A 93 2.75 -7.95 3.35
CA GLY A 93 1.46 -7.71 4.02
C GLY A 93 0.86 -6.33 3.76
N GLY A 94 1.48 -5.55 2.86
CA GLY A 94 1.04 -4.22 2.47
C GLY A 94 -0.02 -4.22 1.38
N TYR A 95 -0.42 -3.02 0.98
CA TYR A 95 -1.36 -2.75 -0.11
C TYR A 95 -1.24 -1.29 -0.57
N ALA A 96 -1.73 -1.01 -1.76
CA ALA A 96 -1.51 0.26 -2.46
C ALA A 96 -2.03 1.50 -1.72
N GLU A 97 -3.10 1.38 -0.91
CA GLU A 97 -3.64 2.48 -0.11
C GLU A 97 -2.66 3.02 0.96
N GLN A 98 -1.64 2.24 1.34
CA GLN A 98 -0.59 2.71 2.27
C GLN A 98 0.25 3.85 1.69
N TRP A 99 0.25 3.99 0.38
CA TRP A 99 0.89 5.08 -0.34
C TRP A 99 0.05 6.36 -0.45
N ALA A 100 -1.17 6.40 0.13
CA ALA A 100 -2.15 7.45 -0.11
C ALA A 100 -1.58 8.87 0.09
N ASP A 101 -0.83 9.10 1.15
CA ASP A 101 -0.25 10.41 1.44
C ASP A 101 0.81 10.82 0.41
N LEU A 102 1.68 9.89 0.02
CA LEU A 102 2.71 10.12 -0.99
C LEU A 102 2.11 10.24 -2.40
N MET A 103 1.09 9.44 -2.74
CA MET A 103 0.36 9.58 -4.01
C MET A 103 -0.24 10.97 -4.16
N VAL A 104 -0.90 11.50 -3.12
CA VAL A 104 -1.49 12.84 -3.13
C VAL A 104 -0.42 13.92 -3.30
N GLN A 105 0.73 13.77 -2.65
CA GLN A 105 1.86 14.71 -2.80
C GLN A 105 2.46 14.65 -4.21
N LEU A 106 2.65 13.47 -4.79
CA LEU A 106 3.14 13.29 -6.16
C LEU A 106 2.19 13.92 -7.18
N VAL A 107 0.87 13.71 -7.05
CA VAL A 107 -0.14 14.32 -7.94
C VAL A 107 -0.11 15.85 -7.82
N LYS A 108 0.00 16.41 -6.61
CA LYS A 108 0.18 17.86 -6.39
C LYS A 108 1.46 18.41 -7.01
N ALA A 109 2.51 17.60 -7.06
CA ALA A 109 3.76 17.91 -7.75
C ALA A 109 3.69 17.64 -9.27
N HIS A 110 2.48 17.48 -9.82
CA HIS A 110 2.24 17.23 -11.25
C HIS A 110 2.94 15.98 -11.78
N ARG A 111 3.05 14.91 -10.96
CA ARG A 111 3.57 13.61 -11.37
C ARG A 111 2.42 12.65 -11.67
N ARG A 112 2.57 11.88 -12.74
CA ARG A 112 1.74 10.68 -12.97
C ARG A 112 2.19 9.61 -11.99
N VAL A 113 1.27 9.00 -11.24
CA VAL A 113 1.57 7.99 -10.23
C VAL A 113 0.75 6.73 -10.47
N TYR A 114 1.39 5.60 -10.24
CA TYR A 114 0.78 4.27 -10.15
C TYR A 114 1.21 3.63 -8.83
N ALA A 115 0.26 3.17 -8.03
CA ALA A 115 0.54 2.36 -6.85
C ALA A 115 -0.19 1.03 -7.03
N MET A 116 0.55 -0.07 -7.12
CA MET A 116 -0.03 -1.38 -7.38
C MET A 116 -0.14 -2.22 -6.13
N ASP A 117 -1.16 -3.07 -6.08
CA ASP A 117 -1.19 -4.22 -5.18
C ASP A 117 -0.43 -5.37 -5.85
N LEU A 118 0.63 -5.86 -5.20
CA LEU A 118 1.36 -7.05 -5.64
C LEU A 118 0.45 -8.28 -5.69
N LEU A 119 0.86 -9.34 -6.35
CA LEU A 119 0.10 -10.59 -6.41
C LEU A 119 -0.12 -11.14 -5.00
N GLY A 120 -1.34 -11.55 -4.67
CA GLY A 120 -1.69 -12.02 -3.35
C GLY A 120 -2.04 -10.94 -2.32
N TYR A 121 -1.85 -9.65 -2.63
CA TYR A 121 -2.05 -8.56 -1.70
C TYR A 121 -3.20 -7.63 -2.11
N GLY A 122 -3.69 -6.86 -1.15
CA GLY A 122 -4.73 -5.86 -1.35
C GLY A 122 -5.96 -6.43 -2.09
N LYS A 123 -6.28 -5.84 -3.23
CA LYS A 123 -7.40 -6.23 -4.10
C LYS A 123 -6.96 -7.06 -5.32
N SER A 124 -5.66 -7.38 -5.44
CA SER A 124 -5.11 -8.24 -6.49
C SER A 124 -5.49 -9.71 -6.31
N ALA A 125 -5.37 -10.49 -7.39
CA ALA A 125 -5.62 -11.93 -7.37
C ALA A 125 -4.71 -12.66 -6.36
N ARG A 126 -5.23 -13.76 -5.77
CA ARG A 126 -4.51 -14.60 -4.78
C ARG A 126 -4.49 -16.05 -5.24
N PRO A 127 -3.74 -16.41 -6.29
CA PRO A 127 -3.67 -17.79 -6.77
C PRO A 127 -2.99 -18.70 -5.74
N MET A 128 -3.57 -19.88 -5.53
CA MET A 128 -3.09 -20.84 -4.53
C MET A 128 -1.74 -21.49 -4.93
N ASP A 129 -1.40 -21.45 -6.20
CA ASP A 129 -0.21 -22.07 -6.81
C ASP A 129 0.96 -21.10 -7.00
N ALA A 130 0.77 -19.80 -6.78
CA ALA A 130 1.85 -18.81 -6.84
C ALA A 130 2.86 -19.00 -5.69
N SER A 131 4.12 -18.72 -5.97
CA SER A 131 5.21 -18.80 -4.99
C SER A 131 5.27 -17.58 -4.07
N TYR A 132 4.82 -16.43 -4.59
CA TYR A 132 4.95 -15.11 -3.95
C TYR A 132 6.41 -14.77 -3.60
N SER A 133 7.35 -15.29 -4.38
CA SER A 133 8.77 -15.00 -4.28
C SER A 133 9.09 -13.61 -4.84
N VAL A 134 10.21 -13.03 -4.43
CA VAL A 134 10.66 -11.73 -4.97
C VAL A 134 10.80 -11.76 -6.49
N PRO A 135 11.38 -12.80 -7.13
CA PRO A 135 11.42 -12.90 -8.60
C PRO A 135 10.04 -12.96 -9.26
N GLU A 136 9.07 -13.67 -8.66
CA GLU A 136 7.70 -13.72 -9.19
C GLU A 136 7.04 -12.34 -9.11
N GLU A 137 7.14 -11.67 -7.97
CA GLU A 137 6.59 -10.31 -7.80
C GLU A 137 7.29 -9.30 -8.73
N ALA A 138 8.59 -9.42 -8.96
CA ALA A 138 9.31 -8.62 -9.95
C ALA A 138 8.79 -8.88 -11.37
N GLY A 139 8.45 -10.14 -11.69
CA GLY A 139 7.76 -10.52 -12.93
C GLY A 139 6.39 -9.84 -13.07
N ILE A 140 5.60 -9.81 -12.00
CA ILE A 140 4.30 -9.13 -11.97
C ILE A 140 4.46 -7.61 -12.18
N VAL A 141 5.44 -6.97 -11.54
CA VAL A 141 5.74 -5.53 -11.77
C VAL A 141 6.11 -5.28 -13.23
N LYS A 142 7.02 -6.07 -13.82
CA LYS A 142 7.40 -5.97 -15.23
C LYS A 142 6.21 -6.19 -16.17
N GLY A 143 5.38 -7.18 -15.89
CA GLY A 143 4.13 -7.44 -16.61
C GLY A 143 3.14 -6.28 -16.53
N PHE A 144 2.99 -5.66 -15.36
CA PHE A 144 2.18 -4.46 -15.16
C PHE A 144 2.68 -3.30 -16.03
N LEU A 145 3.98 -3.00 -15.99
CA LEU A 145 4.59 -1.95 -16.80
C LEU A 145 4.33 -2.17 -18.29
N LYS A 146 4.53 -3.40 -18.78
CA LYS A 146 4.24 -3.79 -20.16
C LYS A 146 2.76 -3.62 -20.51
N ALA A 147 1.85 -4.10 -19.66
CA ALA A 147 0.40 -4.00 -19.88
C ALA A 147 -0.10 -2.55 -19.91
N LYS A 148 0.57 -1.64 -19.17
CA LYS A 148 0.29 -0.20 -19.16
C LYS A 148 1.02 0.59 -20.25
N GLY A 149 1.91 -0.05 -21.01
CA GLY A 149 2.74 0.63 -22.02
C GLY A 149 3.77 1.60 -21.41
N ILE A 150 4.24 1.32 -20.18
CA ILE A 150 5.18 2.16 -19.44
C ILE A 150 6.59 1.65 -19.73
N GLY A 151 7.32 2.33 -20.62
CA GLY A 151 8.68 1.94 -21.02
C GLY A 151 9.79 2.77 -20.36
N HIS A 152 9.42 3.88 -19.66
CA HIS A 152 10.37 4.75 -18.97
C HIS A 152 9.68 5.30 -17.73
N TYR A 153 10.25 5.08 -16.53
CA TYR A 153 9.57 5.34 -15.26
C TYR A 153 10.55 5.55 -14.11
N ASP A 154 10.06 6.17 -13.06
CA ASP A 154 10.70 6.16 -11.74
C ASP A 154 10.07 5.04 -10.91
N LEU A 155 10.89 4.29 -10.20
CA LEU A 155 10.46 3.15 -9.40
C LEU A 155 10.71 3.41 -7.93
N VAL A 156 9.71 3.20 -7.10
CA VAL A 156 9.77 3.39 -5.65
C VAL A 156 9.33 2.10 -4.98
N GLY A 157 10.18 1.51 -4.16
CA GLY A 157 9.87 0.32 -3.41
C GLY A 157 10.06 0.51 -1.91
N TRP A 158 9.17 -0.09 -1.12
CA TRP A 158 9.24 -0.06 0.34
C TRP A 158 9.34 -1.47 0.91
N SER A 159 10.31 -1.73 1.83
CA SER A 159 10.50 -3.01 2.49
C SER A 159 10.72 -4.15 1.47
N MET A 160 9.92 -5.22 1.48
CA MET A 160 9.89 -6.25 0.44
C MET A 160 9.72 -5.64 -0.96
N GLY A 161 8.89 -4.60 -1.11
CA GLY A 161 8.71 -3.90 -2.38
C GLY A 161 9.98 -3.18 -2.85
N GLY A 162 10.86 -2.77 -1.94
CA GLY A 162 12.20 -2.27 -2.27
C GLY A 162 13.08 -3.35 -2.87
N TRP A 163 13.05 -4.55 -2.30
CA TRP A 163 13.74 -5.73 -2.88
C TRP A 163 13.18 -6.09 -4.26
N VAL A 164 11.86 -6.14 -4.40
CA VAL A 164 11.20 -6.34 -5.71
C VAL A 164 11.62 -5.27 -6.71
N ALA A 165 11.65 -3.99 -6.31
CA ALA A 165 12.06 -2.88 -7.17
C ALA A 165 13.55 -2.98 -7.58
N THR A 166 14.42 -3.40 -6.67
CA THR A 166 15.84 -3.66 -6.95
C THR A 166 15.99 -4.78 -7.97
N GLN A 167 15.27 -5.90 -7.78
CA GLN A 167 15.27 -7.02 -8.73
C GLN A 167 14.78 -6.58 -10.12
N VAL A 168 13.69 -5.77 -10.19
CA VAL A 168 13.21 -5.20 -11.47
C VAL A 168 14.30 -4.37 -12.13
N ALA A 169 14.97 -3.50 -11.37
CA ALA A 169 16.01 -2.61 -11.90
C ALA A 169 17.26 -3.38 -12.38
N LEU A 170 17.66 -4.44 -11.67
CA LEU A 170 18.78 -5.31 -12.05
C LEU A 170 18.47 -6.15 -13.29
N ASP A 171 17.23 -6.64 -13.41
CA ASP A 171 16.79 -7.48 -14.54
C ASP A 171 16.48 -6.69 -15.80
N ASP A 172 16.34 -5.37 -15.71
CA ASP A 172 15.89 -4.52 -16.82
C ASP A 172 16.88 -4.57 -18.02
N GLY A 173 18.14 -4.89 -17.75
CA GLY A 173 19.17 -5.20 -18.78
C GLY A 173 19.40 -4.09 -19.81
N GLN A 174 18.61 -3.02 -19.77
CA GLN A 174 18.64 -1.86 -20.67
C GLN A 174 18.81 -0.59 -19.85
N PRO A 175 19.89 0.15 -20.01
CA PRO A 175 20.02 1.47 -19.40
C PRO A 175 18.85 2.35 -19.82
N GLY A 176 18.11 2.89 -18.86
CA GLY A 176 17.16 3.96 -19.10
C GLY A 176 15.67 3.62 -18.99
N HIS A 177 15.23 2.37 -18.78
CA HIS A 177 13.84 2.11 -18.46
C HIS A 177 13.50 2.60 -17.06
N VAL A 178 14.24 2.16 -16.02
CA VAL A 178 14.19 2.78 -14.69
C VAL A 178 15.06 4.03 -14.70
N ARG A 179 14.44 5.21 -14.70
CA ARG A 179 15.16 6.48 -14.68
C ARG A 179 15.79 6.76 -13.33
N LYS A 180 15.02 6.60 -12.25
CA LYS A 180 15.45 6.76 -10.85
C LYS A 180 14.81 5.68 -9.99
N LEU A 181 15.55 5.22 -9.00
CA LEU A 181 15.10 4.22 -8.04
C LEU A 181 15.07 4.83 -6.63
N VAL A 182 13.98 4.62 -5.89
CA VAL A 182 13.87 5.01 -4.48
C VAL A 182 13.63 3.75 -3.66
N LEU A 183 14.49 3.51 -2.67
CA LEU A 183 14.43 2.37 -1.75
C LEU A 183 14.11 2.87 -0.35
N MET A 184 12.91 2.55 0.16
CA MET A 184 12.47 2.98 1.50
C MET A 184 12.50 1.78 2.45
N ASP A 185 13.30 1.86 3.52
CA ASP A 185 13.41 0.80 4.54
C ASP A 185 13.50 -0.59 3.88
N SER A 186 14.33 -0.72 2.83
CA SER A 186 14.30 -1.81 1.85
C SER A 186 14.86 -3.11 2.42
N ALA A 187 14.21 -4.24 2.14
CA ALA A 187 14.82 -5.56 2.20
C ALA A 187 15.73 -5.78 0.98
N GLY A 188 16.38 -6.94 0.89
CA GLY A 188 17.18 -7.38 -0.25
C GLY A 188 18.61 -7.78 0.10
N LEU A 189 19.17 -7.30 1.20
CA LEU A 189 20.47 -7.72 1.70
C LEU A 189 20.33 -8.65 2.91
N ARG A 190 21.31 -9.50 3.11
CA ARG A 190 21.36 -10.40 4.26
C ARG A 190 21.53 -9.64 5.56
N TYR A 191 20.67 -9.92 6.53
CA TYR A 191 20.78 -9.48 7.91
C TYR A 191 20.18 -10.54 8.85
N THR A 192 20.42 -10.43 10.14
CA THR A 192 19.82 -11.32 11.15
C THR A 192 18.66 -10.59 11.81
N PRO A 193 17.40 -10.99 11.56
CA PRO A 193 16.24 -10.37 12.20
C PRO A 193 16.27 -10.57 13.72
N ALA A 194 15.95 -9.53 14.48
CA ALA A 194 15.78 -9.59 15.94
C ALA A 194 14.32 -9.95 16.35
N TRP A 195 13.47 -10.33 15.40
CA TRP A 195 12.06 -10.61 15.57
C TRP A 195 11.69 -12.01 15.06
N ASN A 196 10.54 -12.51 15.49
CA ASN A 196 10.04 -13.82 15.08
C ASN A 196 9.04 -13.67 13.93
N THR A 197 9.11 -14.54 12.92
CA THR A 197 8.28 -14.52 11.71
C THR A 197 6.80 -14.72 11.98
N ASP A 198 6.41 -15.40 13.06
CA ASP A 198 5.01 -15.63 13.44
C ASP A 198 4.28 -14.35 13.87
N LEU A 199 5.00 -13.26 14.13
CA LEU A 199 4.43 -11.94 14.42
C LEU A 199 3.74 -11.33 13.19
N PHE A 200 4.16 -11.67 11.97
CA PHE A 200 3.59 -11.11 10.74
C PHE A 200 2.20 -11.65 10.39
N VAL A 201 1.76 -12.71 11.08
CA VAL A 201 0.38 -13.20 11.03
C VAL A 201 -0.17 -13.27 12.46
N PRO A 202 -0.48 -12.12 13.09
CA PRO A 202 -0.91 -12.07 14.47
C PRO A 202 -2.28 -12.75 14.64
N ASP A 203 -2.32 -13.82 15.45
CA ASP A 203 -3.51 -14.59 15.80
C ASP A 203 -4.10 -14.18 17.17
N THR A 204 -3.36 -13.38 17.93
CA THR A 204 -3.74 -12.90 19.26
C THR A 204 -3.52 -11.40 19.42
N PRO A 205 -4.23 -10.73 20.34
CA PRO A 205 -3.98 -9.32 20.66
C PRO A 205 -2.53 -9.04 21.13
N ALA A 206 -1.89 -10.02 21.76
CA ALA A 206 -0.51 -9.90 22.22
C ALA A 206 0.48 -9.87 21.04
N LYS A 207 0.32 -10.78 20.06
CA LYS A 207 1.13 -10.79 18.84
C LYS A 207 0.88 -9.54 17.99
N LEU A 208 -0.39 -9.09 17.85
CA LEU A 208 -0.69 -7.84 17.16
C LEU A 208 0.03 -6.65 17.82
N LYS A 209 -0.02 -6.56 19.15
CA LYS A 209 0.71 -5.50 19.88
C LYS A 209 2.22 -5.61 19.68
N ALA A 210 2.77 -6.83 19.64
CA ALA A 210 4.20 -7.04 19.40
C ALA A 210 4.58 -6.59 17.97
N LEU A 211 3.79 -6.93 16.96
CA LEU A 211 3.97 -6.47 15.58
C LEU A 211 3.87 -4.94 15.49
N ASP A 212 2.84 -4.34 16.09
CA ASP A 212 2.68 -2.88 16.12
C ASP A 212 3.91 -2.18 16.71
N ASN A 213 4.50 -2.74 17.78
CA ASN A 213 5.72 -2.21 18.38
C ASN A 213 6.97 -2.33 17.49
N LEU A 214 6.99 -3.27 16.54
CA LEU A 214 8.07 -3.37 15.55
C LEU A 214 7.85 -2.36 14.41
N LEU A 215 6.61 -2.23 13.96
CA LEU A 215 6.26 -1.41 12.78
C LEU A 215 6.18 0.08 13.10
N PHE A 216 5.73 0.45 14.30
CA PHE A 216 5.49 1.85 14.68
C PHE A 216 6.44 2.30 15.78
N VAL A 217 6.96 3.52 15.66
CA VAL A 217 7.67 4.19 16.76
C VAL A 217 6.69 4.46 17.93
N LYS A 218 5.49 4.93 17.59
CA LYS A 218 4.38 5.12 18.53
C LYS A 218 3.15 4.35 18.01
N PRO A 219 2.96 3.11 18.48
CA PRO A 219 1.84 2.29 18.03
C PRO A 219 0.48 2.94 18.29
N PRO A 220 -0.48 2.84 17.36
CA PRO A 220 -1.82 3.37 17.56
C PRO A 220 -2.57 2.57 18.63
N VAL A 221 -3.36 3.29 19.45
CA VAL A 221 -4.28 2.65 20.39
C VAL A 221 -5.57 2.29 19.65
N LEU A 222 -5.69 1.04 19.24
CA LEU A 222 -6.86 0.57 18.49
C LEU A 222 -7.98 0.10 19.44
N PRO A 223 -9.26 0.50 19.20
CA PRO A 223 -10.40 -0.08 19.89
C PRO A 223 -10.47 -1.60 19.76
N GLY A 224 -11.02 -2.29 20.77
CA GLY A 224 -11.03 -3.77 20.79
C GLY A 224 -11.71 -4.41 19.56
N PHE A 225 -12.78 -3.78 19.03
CA PHE A 225 -13.45 -4.29 17.83
C PHE A 225 -12.58 -4.14 16.55
N VAL A 226 -11.78 -3.07 16.46
CA VAL A 226 -10.81 -2.88 15.35
C VAL A 226 -9.72 -3.91 15.45
N ARG A 227 -9.10 -4.11 16.62
CA ARG A 227 -8.07 -5.15 16.82
C ARG A 227 -8.57 -6.53 16.41
N ARG A 228 -9.81 -6.90 16.80
CA ARG A 228 -10.39 -8.18 16.36
C ARG A 228 -10.58 -8.26 14.84
N ALA A 229 -10.91 -7.14 14.19
CA ALA A 229 -11.03 -7.10 12.74
C ALA A 229 -9.67 -7.28 12.05
N VAL A 230 -8.61 -6.62 12.55
CA VAL A 230 -7.23 -6.78 12.05
C VAL A 230 -6.76 -8.23 12.20
N ILE A 231 -6.96 -8.84 13.36
CA ILE A 231 -6.58 -10.25 13.59
C ILE A 231 -7.34 -11.20 12.64
N ARG A 232 -8.64 -11.00 12.46
CA ARG A 232 -9.41 -11.82 11.50
C ARG A 232 -8.91 -11.70 10.08
N GLU A 233 -8.52 -10.48 9.67
CA GLU A 233 -7.96 -10.23 8.34
C GLU A 233 -6.59 -10.91 8.20
N ALA A 234 -5.71 -10.75 9.19
CA ALA A 234 -4.41 -11.40 9.23
C ALA A 234 -4.52 -12.94 9.14
N LEU A 235 -5.47 -13.53 9.84
CA LEU A 235 -5.72 -14.99 9.76
C LEU A 235 -6.28 -15.44 8.41
N ARG A 236 -7.09 -14.60 7.76
CA ARG A 236 -7.69 -14.92 6.46
C ARG A 236 -6.67 -14.87 5.31
N GLU A 237 -5.79 -13.89 5.34
CA GLU A 237 -4.85 -13.58 4.24
C GLU A 237 -3.40 -13.94 4.57
N GLY A 238 -3.10 -14.25 5.81
CA GLY A 238 -1.75 -14.48 6.32
C GLY A 238 -1.01 -15.65 5.68
N TRP A 239 -1.71 -16.57 5.03
CA TRP A 239 -1.07 -17.66 4.29
C TRP A 239 -0.21 -17.15 3.12
N VAL A 240 -0.59 -16.02 2.47
CA VAL A 240 0.24 -15.36 1.47
C VAL A 240 1.50 -14.79 2.12
N VAL A 241 1.33 -14.05 3.22
CA VAL A 241 2.44 -13.47 3.99
C VAL A 241 3.43 -14.56 4.44
N GLN A 242 2.93 -15.69 4.95
CA GLN A 242 3.78 -16.83 5.35
C GLN A 242 4.54 -17.44 4.18
N ARG A 243 3.90 -17.57 3.02
CA ARG A 243 4.53 -18.11 1.81
C ARG A 243 5.61 -17.18 1.26
N SER A 244 5.31 -15.88 1.14
CA SER A 244 6.30 -14.87 0.76
C SER A 244 7.48 -14.85 1.73
N MET A 245 7.20 -14.82 3.04
CA MET A 245 8.23 -14.85 4.08
C MET A 245 9.11 -16.10 3.97
N SER A 246 8.49 -17.28 3.77
CA SER A 246 9.23 -18.53 3.60
C SER A 246 10.16 -18.49 2.39
N SER A 247 9.73 -17.89 1.27
CA SER A 247 10.56 -17.70 0.09
C SER A 247 11.71 -16.74 0.38
N MET A 248 11.43 -15.57 0.96
CA MET A 248 12.44 -14.55 1.30
C MET A 248 13.54 -15.09 2.24
N LEU A 249 13.15 -15.92 3.21
CA LEU A 249 14.08 -16.50 4.20
C LEU A 249 14.97 -17.61 3.64
N THR A 250 14.73 -18.11 2.42
CA THR A 250 15.68 -19.00 1.75
C THR A 250 17.02 -18.31 1.49
N GLY A 251 17.00 -16.99 1.34
CA GLY A 251 18.16 -16.18 0.99
C GLY A 251 18.70 -16.43 -0.44
N LEU A 252 17.93 -17.12 -1.29
CA LEU A 252 18.35 -17.44 -2.67
C LEU A 252 18.34 -16.21 -3.58
N ASP A 253 17.44 -15.28 -3.31
CA ASP A 253 17.19 -14.11 -4.18
C ASP A 253 17.84 -12.81 -3.62
N LEU A 254 18.72 -12.93 -2.61
CA LEU A 254 19.41 -11.77 -2.02
C LEU A 254 20.32 -11.07 -3.03
N GLU A 255 20.43 -9.75 -2.86
CA GLU A 255 21.14 -8.85 -3.77
C GLU A 255 22.56 -8.50 -3.31
N ASP A 256 23.04 -9.13 -2.22
CA ASP A 256 24.40 -8.93 -1.70
C ASP A 256 25.43 -9.05 -2.82
N GLY A 257 26.27 -8.02 -2.99
CA GLY A 257 27.32 -7.96 -4.03
C GLY A 257 26.79 -7.70 -5.47
N ARG A 258 25.48 -7.46 -5.66
CA ARG A 258 24.88 -7.16 -6.98
C ARG A 258 24.48 -5.70 -7.13
N LEU A 259 24.33 -4.95 -6.02
CA LEU A 259 23.78 -3.60 -6.03
C LEU A 259 24.65 -2.61 -6.83
N GLY A 260 25.96 -2.82 -6.91
CA GLY A 260 26.87 -2.03 -7.75
C GLY A 260 26.59 -2.13 -9.26
N GLN A 261 25.71 -3.04 -9.70
CA GLN A 261 25.27 -3.16 -11.10
C GLN A 261 24.15 -2.18 -11.46
N LEU A 262 23.51 -1.55 -10.47
CA LEU A 262 22.50 -0.51 -10.68
C LEU A 262 23.15 0.70 -11.38
N GLN A 263 22.56 1.16 -12.48
CA GLN A 263 23.15 2.21 -13.34
C GLN A 263 22.44 3.56 -13.17
N MET A 264 21.21 3.56 -12.64
CA MET A 264 20.41 4.75 -12.43
C MET A 264 20.77 5.45 -11.12
N PRO A 265 20.43 6.74 -10.92
CA PRO A 265 20.45 7.38 -9.61
C PRO A 265 19.52 6.63 -8.62
N VAL A 266 20.00 6.46 -7.39
CA VAL A 266 19.28 5.77 -6.32
C VAL A 266 19.17 6.67 -5.10
N LEU A 267 17.96 6.83 -4.57
CA LEU A 267 17.74 7.43 -3.25
C LEU A 267 17.38 6.33 -2.26
N ILE A 268 18.16 6.23 -1.18
CA ILE A 268 17.89 5.34 -0.06
C ILE A 268 17.27 6.18 1.06
N VAL A 269 16.06 5.82 1.45
CA VAL A 269 15.29 6.48 2.53
C VAL A 269 15.17 5.50 3.69
N TRP A 270 15.53 5.94 4.90
CA TRP A 270 15.48 5.05 6.05
C TRP A 270 14.95 5.72 7.31
N GLY A 271 14.12 4.99 8.07
CA GLY A 271 13.73 5.41 9.40
C GLY A 271 14.80 5.06 10.43
N SER A 272 15.23 6.04 11.26
CA SER A 272 16.24 5.80 12.31
C SER A 272 15.80 4.75 13.34
N ASP A 273 14.49 4.62 13.52
CA ASP A 273 13.86 3.72 14.50
C ASP A 273 13.24 2.47 13.85
N ASP A 274 13.70 2.07 12.66
CA ASP A 274 13.26 0.84 12.03
C ASP A 274 13.71 -0.38 12.83
N ARG A 275 12.72 -1.10 13.38
CA ARG A 275 12.93 -2.32 14.19
C ARG A 275 12.70 -3.60 13.40
N ILE A 276 12.31 -3.49 12.13
CA ILE A 276 12.16 -4.62 11.20
C ILE A 276 13.46 -4.84 10.44
N ILE A 277 13.96 -3.81 9.76
CA ILE A 277 15.20 -3.86 8.99
C ILE A 277 16.11 -2.76 9.53
N PRO A 278 17.21 -3.12 10.22
CA PRO A 278 18.05 -2.13 10.88
C PRO A 278 18.71 -1.18 9.89
N LEU A 279 18.93 0.08 10.29
CA LEU A 279 19.55 1.14 9.50
C LEU A 279 20.87 0.70 8.85
N SER A 280 21.64 -0.17 9.52
CA SER A 280 22.90 -0.72 8.99
C SER A 280 22.73 -1.50 7.67
N VAL A 281 21.53 -1.97 7.34
CA VAL A 281 21.25 -2.57 6.03
C VAL A 281 21.20 -1.49 4.96
N GLY A 282 20.55 -0.35 5.23
CA GLY A 282 20.54 0.81 4.35
C GLY A 282 21.92 1.41 4.13
N GLU A 283 22.72 1.51 5.21
CA GLU A 283 24.13 1.95 5.13
C GLU A 283 24.94 1.05 4.20
N ARG A 284 24.80 -0.28 4.33
CA ARG A 284 25.44 -1.24 3.40
C ARG A 284 24.94 -1.11 1.97
N MET A 285 23.65 -0.87 1.75
CA MET A 285 23.13 -0.59 0.39
C MET A 285 23.79 0.65 -0.19
N HIS A 286 23.94 1.70 0.63
CA HIS A 286 24.61 2.94 0.22
C HIS A 286 26.10 2.72 -0.11
N GLU A 287 26.79 1.91 0.66
CA GLU A 287 28.19 1.51 0.38
C GLU A 287 28.33 0.72 -0.93
N GLU A 288 27.36 -0.18 -1.22
CA GLU A 288 27.36 -1.01 -2.43
C GLU A 288 26.88 -0.27 -3.70
N ILE A 289 26.18 0.87 -3.58
CA ILE A 289 25.64 1.66 -4.70
C ILE A 289 26.36 3.03 -4.75
N PRO A 290 27.45 3.17 -5.51
CA PRO A 290 28.31 4.37 -5.44
C PRO A 290 27.62 5.68 -5.84
N GLN A 291 26.56 5.64 -6.64
CA GLN A 291 25.77 6.80 -7.09
C GLN A 291 24.52 7.03 -6.25
N SER A 292 24.35 6.34 -5.11
CA SER A 292 23.19 6.56 -4.26
C SER A 292 23.34 7.79 -3.37
N GLU A 293 22.21 8.41 -3.08
CA GLU A 293 22.01 9.34 -1.98
C GLU A 293 21.30 8.62 -0.83
N MET A 294 21.56 9.02 0.40
CA MET A 294 20.92 8.40 1.56
C MET A 294 20.38 9.44 2.53
N ASP A 295 19.07 9.35 2.79
CA ASP A 295 18.35 10.17 3.75
C ASP A 295 17.86 9.34 4.94
N VAL A 296 18.30 9.72 6.14
CA VAL A 296 17.85 9.09 7.39
C VAL A 296 16.86 10.01 8.11
N PHE A 297 15.66 9.48 8.37
CA PHE A 297 14.58 10.24 9.02
C PHE A 297 14.48 9.89 10.50
N GLU A 298 14.96 10.78 11.35
CA GLU A 298 14.89 10.65 12.81
C GLU A 298 13.45 10.47 13.31
N GLY A 299 13.22 9.48 14.20
CA GLY A 299 11.92 9.19 14.78
C GLY A 299 10.92 8.55 13.82
N CYS A 300 11.37 8.08 12.66
CA CYS A 300 10.59 7.25 11.73
C CYS A 300 10.94 5.78 11.93
N GLY A 301 9.92 4.92 11.92
CA GLY A 301 10.07 3.47 11.95
C GLY A 301 9.87 2.86 10.58
N HIS A 302 9.68 1.54 10.53
CA HIS A 302 9.54 0.77 9.28
C HIS A 302 8.39 1.21 8.37
N LEU A 303 7.34 1.81 8.90
CA LEU A 303 6.20 2.32 8.12
C LEU A 303 6.45 3.78 7.65
N GLY A 304 7.63 4.09 7.13
CA GLY A 304 8.01 5.43 6.65
C GLY A 304 6.94 6.08 5.75
N PRO A 305 6.43 5.39 4.70
CA PRO A 305 5.38 5.91 3.82
C PRO A 305 4.08 6.31 4.53
N VAL A 306 3.80 5.72 5.70
CA VAL A 306 2.57 5.97 6.48
C VAL A 306 2.82 6.97 7.60
N GLN A 307 3.91 6.82 8.36
CA GLN A 307 4.18 7.62 9.56
C GLN A 307 4.86 8.94 9.25
N CYS A 308 5.71 8.96 8.23
CA CYS A 308 6.62 10.06 7.93
C CYS A 308 6.42 10.65 6.52
N ALA A 309 5.32 10.31 5.83
CA ALA A 309 5.05 10.75 4.46
C ALA A 309 5.18 12.28 4.26
N GLY A 310 4.86 13.08 5.28
CA GLY A 310 4.98 14.54 5.22
C GLY A 310 6.42 15.04 5.19
N ARG A 311 7.38 14.25 5.65
CA ARG A 311 8.82 14.55 5.65
C ARG A 311 9.53 13.87 4.48
N ILE A 312 9.20 12.61 4.22
CA ILE A 312 9.79 11.81 3.13
C ILE A 312 9.36 12.34 1.75
N GLY A 313 8.09 12.74 1.62
CA GLY A 313 7.52 13.14 0.33
C GLY A 313 8.26 14.29 -0.35
N PRO A 314 8.56 15.41 0.32
CA PRO A 314 9.31 16.51 -0.28
C PRO A 314 10.70 16.11 -0.79
N GLU A 315 11.47 15.32 -0.02
CA GLU A 315 12.81 14.84 -0.41
C GLU A 315 12.71 13.89 -1.60
N MET A 316 11.84 12.91 -1.54
CA MET A 316 11.59 12.00 -2.66
C MET A 316 11.17 12.77 -3.93
N ILE A 317 10.27 13.75 -3.82
CA ILE A 317 9.79 14.53 -4.96
C ILE A 317 10.92 15.41 -5.51
N GLY A 318 11.76 15.99 -4.65
CA GLY A 318 12.96 16.72 -5.03
C GLY A 318 13.89 15.86 -5.87
N PHE A 319 14.31 14.72 -5.32
CA PHE A 319 15.14 13.74 -6.02
C PHE A 319 14.54 13.31 -7.38
N LEU A 320 13.25 12.95 -7.43
CA LEU A 320 12.58 12.54 -8.66
C LEU A 320 12.40 13.70 -9.65
N GLY A 321 12.46 14.96 -9.22
CA GLY A 321 12.33 16.18 -10.03
C GLY A 321 13.63 16.65 -10.68
N GLU A 322 14.79 16.26 -10.18
CA GLU A 322 16.10 16.60 -10.72
C GLU A 322 16.32 16.00 -12.13
N LYS A 323 17.10 16.73 -12.97
CA LYS A 323 17.37 16.31 -14.36
C LYS A 323 18.48 15.26 -14.44
#